data_09adf6c0dd2c8079664af62d5bcdaa95
#
_entry.id   09adf6c0dd2c8079664af62d5bcdaa95
#
_cell.length_a   1.000
_cell.length_b   1.000
_cell.length_c   1.000
_cell.angle_alpha   90.00
_cell.angle_beta   90.00
_cell.angle_gamma   90.00
#
_symmetry.space_group_name_H-M   'P 1'
#
loop_
_entity.id
_entity.type
_entity.pdbx_description
1 polymer ?
#
loop_
_entity_poly.entity_id
_entity_poly.type
_entity_poly.pdbx_seq_one_letter_code
_entity_poly.pdbx_strand_id
1 'polypeptide(L)'
;IFPKPTPGASEAMSPRAAIPGEVRRAAASACSRSRLRSGSTVLLPSMLMFGVILASSGLLLMIEKGILAEVKPLPLHPAAGEVSRRVETHGGDLEREVLRDIRNRTIRSVCGQPAMPRSVWELPAGQRRTVLRHLLVLDGALESVDVKLKMDHKSDLVFLGDMTPDEINYRLKNYYKFVFVRNPAERLLSAYRNKFGEIKEYQQKYGVEIVRRYRKNGGKSAGDDVTFSEFLRYLLDEEVERMNEHWMPIYNLCQPCAVRYDFIGSYERLNEDANRVLEEVQAPSFIRFPERQSWYKPVTAETLHYYLCNTQRRLIKELLPKYILDFTLFAYPLPNITSEFCRQ
;
A
#
# COMPACT_ATOMS: atom_id res chain seq x y z
N ILE A 1 1.86 -11.86 -6.79
CA ILE A 1 1.33 -12.10 -8.14
C ILE A 1 1.22 -13.61 -8.40
N PHE A 2 0.18 -14.06 -9.10
CA PHE A 2 -0.09 -15.45 -9.45
C PHE A 2 0.01 -15.67 -10.96
N PRO A 3 0.34 -16.89 -11.45
CA PRO A 3 0.16 -17.23 -12.85
C PRO A 3 -1.29 -16.98 -13.29
N LYS A 4 -1.49 -16.48 -14.52
CA LYS A 4 -2.85 -16.37 -15.07
C LYS A 4 -3.36 -17.75 -15.51
N PRO A 5 -4.64 -18.07 -15.27
CA PRO A 5 -5.20 -19.30 -15.79
C PRO A 5 -5.11 -19.35 -17.32
N THR A 6 -4.68 -20.50 -17.85
CA THR A 6 -4.65 -20.72 -19.30
C THR A 6 -6.07 -21.03 -19.79
N PRO A 7 -6.58 -20.38 -20.86
CA PRO A 7 -7.87 -20.75 -21.43
C PRO A 7 -7.81 -22.19 -21.93
N GLY A 8 -8.61 -23.10 -21.36
CA GLY A 8 -8.78 -24.47 -21.83
C GLY A 8 -8.17 -25.59 -20.98
N ALA A 9 -7.57 -25.31 -19.81
CA ALA A 9 -7.06 -26.37 -18.94
C ALA A 9 -8.04 -26.69 -17.81
N SER A 10 -9.13 -27.38 -18.12
CA SER A 10 -9.86 -28.20 -17.16
C SER A 10 -9.44 -29.65 -17.43
N GLU A 11 -8.40 -30.11 -16.77
CA GLU A 11 -8.13 -31.51 -16.40
C GLU A 11 -6.65 -31.70 -16.03
N ALA A 12 -6.46 -32.40 -14.87
CA ALA A 12 -5.26 -33.14 -14.49
C ALA A 12 -3.95 -32.34 -14.22
N MET A 13 -3.81 -31.77 -13.04
CA MET A 13 -2.48 -31.65 -12.42
C MET A 13 -2.15 -32.93 -11.65
N SER A 14 -1.42 -33.84 -12.32
CA SER A 14 -0.66 -34.91 -11.67
C SER A 14 0.70 -34.37 -11.22
N PRO A 15 1.24 -34.79 -10.06
CA PRO A 15 2.50 -34.24 -9.57
C PRO A 15 3.67 -34.78 -10.39
N ARG A 16 4.43 -33.90 -11.02
CA ARG A 16 5.71 -34.25 -11.65
C ARG A 16 6.88 -33.84 -10.78
N ALA A 17 7.72 -34.85 -10.60
CA ALA A 17 8.94 -34.99 -9.85
C ALA A 17 9.92 -33.81 -9.89
N ALA A 18 10.58 -33.61 -8.75
CA ALA A 18 11.74 -32.75 -8.53
C ALA A 18 12.94 -33.17 -9.40
N ILE A 19 13.61 -32.18 -9.98
CA ILE A 19 14.95 -32.32 -10.55
C ILE A 19 15.94 -31.65 -9.59
N PRO A 20 16.98 -32.34 -9.11
CA PRO A 20 17.99 -31.74 -8.26
C PRO A 20 19.04 -30.99 -9.11
N GLY A 21 19.27 -29.73 -8.85
CA GLY A 21 20.29 -28.90 -9.48
C GLY A 21 21.30 -28.39 -8.48
N GLU A 22 22.54 -28.75 -8.71
CA GLU A 22 23.75 -28.54 -7.94
C GLU A 22 24.01 -27.10 -7.49
N VAL A 23 24.48 -27.03 -6.25
CA VAL A 23 25.14 -25.86 -5.64
C VAL A 23 26.54 -25.73 -6.21
N ARG A 24 26.90 -24.63 -6.83
CA ARG A 24 28.28 -24.20 -7.01
C ARG A 24 28.52 -22.85 -6.34
N ARG A 25 29.34 -22.91 -5.28
CA ARG A 25 30.03 -21.76 -4.66
C ARG A 25 31.18 -21.32 -5.55
N ALA A 26 31.34 -20.01 -5.74
CA ALA A 26 32.63 -19.36 -6.05
C ALA A 26 32.52 -17.91 -5.53
N ALA A 27 33.17 -17.61 -4.50
CA ALA A 27 34.50 -17.05 -4.24
C ALA A 27 34.63 -15.58 -4.68
N ALA A 28 34.91 -14.77 -3.66
CA ALA A 28 35.20 -13.34 -3.68
C ALA A 28 36.50 -13.03 -4.47
N SER A 29 36.51 -11.87 -5.09
CA SER A 29 37.78 -11.12 -5.30
C SER A 29 37.52 -9.62 -5.26
N ALA A 30 38.37 -8.95 -4.52
CA ALA A 30 38.40 -7.54 -4.24
C ALA A 30 39.18 -6.76 -5.30
N CYS A 31 39.05 -5.45 -5.22
CA CYS A 31 39.90 -4.37 -5.73
C CYS A 31 39.21 -3.51 -6.79
N SER A 32 39.21 -2.19 -6.82
CA SER A 32 40.11 -1.17 -6.28
C SER A 32 39.47 0.19 -6.59
N ARG A 33 39.87 1.20 -5.87
CA ARG A 33 39.48 2.62 -5.97
C ARG A 33 39.91 3.25 -7.28
N SER A 34 39.08 4.14 -7.84
CA SER A 34 39.62 5.35 -8.47
C SER A 34 38.62 6.49 -8.32
N ARG A 35 39.12 7.63 -7.76
CA ARG A 35 38.45 8.93 -7.69
C ARG A 35 38.57 9.61 -9.04
N LEU A 36 37.51 10.29 -9.47
CA LEU A 36 37.63 11.48 -10.29
C LEU A 36 36.52 12.46 -9.94
N ARG A 37 36.97 13.69 -9.67
CA ARG A 37 36.15 14.90 -9.43
C ARG A 37 35.71 15.49 -10.76
N SER A 38 34.56 16.12 -10.75
CA SER A 38 34.18 17.38 -11.45
C SER A 38 32.67 17.39 -11.59
N GLY A 39 31.90 18.32 -11.12
CA GLY A 39 31.84 19.73 -11.29
C GLY A 39 30.43 20.07 -11.77
N SER A 40 29.65 20.75 -10.93
CA SER A 40 28.58 21.70 -11.25
C SER A 40 27.60 21.43 -12.39
N THR A 41 26.32 21.27 -12.07
CA THR A 41 25.25 22.22 -12.44
C THR A 41 23.97 21.89 -11.68
N VAL A 42 23.70 22.72 -10.67
CA VAL A 42 22.42 22.76 -9.94
C VAL A 42 21.59 23.83 -10.65
N LEU A 43 20.57 23.45 -11.42
CA LEU A 43 19.48 24.39 -11.85
C LEU A 43 18.26 23.70 -12.54
N LEU A 44 17.99 22.38 -12.36
CA LEU A 44 16.81 21.78 -12.99
C LEU A 44 15.73 21.15 -12.09
N PRO A 45 15.79 21.14 -10.73
CA PRO A 45 14.70 20.59 -9.94
C PRO A 45 13.54 21.55 -9.65
N SER A 46 13.71 22.87 -9.80
CA SER A 46 12.68 23.81 -9.37
C SER A 46 11.49 23.97 -10.33
N MET A 47 11.67 23.77 -11.63
CA MET A 47 10.57 23.89 -12.60
C MET A 47 9.59 22.74 -12.58
N LEU A 48 10.02 21.52 -12.27
CA LEU A 48 9.13 20.35 -12.12
C LEU A 48 8.26 20.42 -10.86
N MET A 49 8.76 21.02 -9.78
CA MET A 49 7.96 21.26 -8.57
C MET A 49 6.84 22.29 -8.80
N PHE A 50 7.07 23.32 -9.61
CA PHE A 50 6.04 24.31 -9.95
C PHE A 50 4.90 23.71 -10.78
N GLY A 51 5.17 22.78 -11.70
CA GLY A 51 4.15 22.10 -12.49
C GLY A 51 3.23 21.22 -11.65
N VAL A 52 3.77 20.52 -10.67
CA VAL A 52 2.99 19.67 -9.75
C VAL A 52 2.14 20.51 -8.80
N ILE A 53 2.66 21.65 -8.32
CA ILE A 53 1.92 22.58 -7.45
C ILE A 53 0.76 23.26 -8.19
N LEU A 54 0.92 23.61 -9.48
CA LEU A 54 -0.14 24.20 -10.28
C LEU A 54 -1.23 23.17 -10.66
N ALA A 55 -0.87 21.91 -10.90
CA ALA A 55 -1.84 20.84 -11.15
C ALA A 55 -2.65 20.48 -9.90
N SER A 56 -2.01 20.48 -8.72
CA SER A 56 -2.69 20.21 -7.45
C SER A 56 -3.59 21.36 -7.00
N SER A 57 -3.20 22.62 -7.25
CA SER A 57 -4.04 23.79 -6.95
C SER A 57 -5.23 23.92 -7.89
N GLY A 58 -5.11 23.49 -9.16
CA GLY A 58 -6.25 23.41 -10.09
C GLY A 58 -7.30 22.38 -9.65
N LEU A 59 -6.87 21.27 -9.10
CA LEU A 59 -7.77 20.24 -8.56
C LEU A 59 -8.45 20.70 -7.26
N LEU A 60 -7.75 21.41 -6.37
CA LEU A 60 -8.30 22.00 -5.16
C LEU A 60 -9.36 23.09 -5.48
N LEU A 61 -9.13 23.92 -6.49
CA LEU A 61 -10.10 24.94 -6.92
C LEU A 61 -11.35 24.33 -7.59
N MET A 62 -11.27 23.15 -8.20
CA MET A 62 -12.45 22.43 -8.70
C MET A 62 -13.26 21.81 -7.57
N ILE A 63 -12.64 21.40 -6.48
CA ILE A 63 -13.32 20.88 -5.28
C ILE A 63 -14.02 22.03 -4.52
N GLU A 64 -13.42 23.20 -4.41
CA GLU A 64 -14.03 24.39 -3.78
C GLU A 64 -15.21 24.99 -4.55
N LYS A 65 -15.27 24.81 -5.87
CA LYS A 65 -16.36 25.37 -6.71
C LYS A 65 -17.58 24.48 -6.85
N GLY A 66 -17.71 23.42 -6.03
CA GLY A 66 -19.01 22.75 -5.82
C GLY A 66 -19.61 22.09 -7.08
N ILE A 67 -18.80 21.52 -7.99
CA ILE A 67 -19.31 20.71 -9.09
C ILE A 67 -19.48 19.26 -8.62
N LEU A 68 -20.26 19.08 -7.57
CA LEU A 68 -20.92 17.81 -7.24
C LEU A 68 -22.41 18.09 -7.30
N ALA A 69 -23.02 17.70 -8.42
CA ALA A 69 -24.47 17.81 -8.61
C ALA A 69 -25.20 17.07 -7.48
N GLU A 70 -26.10 17.77 -6.87
CA GLU A 70 -27.04 17.35 -5.85
C GLU A 70 -27.83 16.11 -6.31
N VAL A 71 -27.54 14.94 -5.75
CA VAL A 71 -28.39 13.76 -5.90
C VAL A 71 -29.47 13.84 -4.81
N LYS A 72 -30.68 14.21 -5.20
CA LYS A 72 -31.87 14.18 -4.32
C LYS A 72 -32.20 12.73 -3.97
N PRO A 73 -32.46 12.41 -2.68
CA PRO A 73 -32.92 11.07 -2.30
C PRO A 73 -34.40 10.87 -2.70
N LEU A 74 -34.69 9.72 -3.32
CA LEU A 74 -36.07 9.27 -3.53
C LEU A 74 -36.67 8.77 -2.20
N PRO A 75 -37.97 9.03 -1.95
CA PRO A 75 -38.62 8.59 -0.71
C PRO A 75 -38.92 7.09 -0.73
N LEU A 76 -38.50 6.38 0.31
CA LEU A 76 -38.79 4.97 0.57
C LEU A 76 -40.15 4.86 1.32
N HIS A 77 -41.07 4.10 0.74
CA HIS A 77 -42.23 3.56 1.47
C HIS A 77 -41.90 2.16 2.01
N PRO A 78 -42.34 1.82 3.25
CA PRO A 78 -42.00 0.55 3.87
C PRO A 78 -43.05 -0.54 3.61
N ALA A 79 -42.63 -1.73 3.21
CA ALA A 79 -43.37 -2.97 3.37
C ALA A 79 -42.46 -4.00 4.06
N ALA A 80 -42.95 -4.54 5.14
CA ALA A 80 -42.25 -5.37 6.12
C ALA A 80 -42.11 -6.84 5.68
N GLY A 81 -41.06 -7.48 6.17
CA GLY A 81 -40.98 -8.92 6.40
C GLY A 81 -40.39 -9.77 5.27
N GLU A 82 -39.29 -10.42 5.55
CA GLU A 82 -38.61 -11.51 4.78
C GLU A 82 -37.72 -11.17 3.59
N VAL A 83 -37.60 -9.93 3.17
CA VAL A 83 -36.66 -9.52 2.11
C VAL A 83 -35.30 -9.10 2.65
N SER A 84 -35.15 -8.90 3.98
CA SER A 84 -34.01 -8.23 4.61
C SER A 84 -32.64 -8.93 4.39
N ARG A 85 -32.56 -10.26 4.43
CA ARG A 85 -31.27 -10.98 4.27
C ARG A 85 -30.75 -11.03 2.83
N ARG A 86 -31.61 -11.00 1.83
CA ARG A 86 -31.21 -10.98 0.41
C ARG A 86 -30.84 -9.58 -0.08
N VAL A 87 -31.40 -8.55 0.49
CA VAL A 87 -31.15 -7.15 0.12
C VAL A 87 -29.80 -6.66 0.65
N GLU A 88 -29.38 -7.09 1.85
CA GLU A 88 -28.07 -6.73 2.42
C GLU A 88 -26.89 -7.31 1.63
N THR A 89 -27.00 -8.54 1.09
CA THR A 89 -25.96 -9.13 0.25
C THR A 89 -25.83 -8.43 -1.10
N HIS A 90 -26.94 -8.05 -1.72
CA HIS A 90 -26.91 -7.34 -3.02
C HIS A 90 -26.41 -5.88 -2.91
N GLY A 91 -26.72 -5.19 -1.81
CA GLY A 91 -26.25 -3.82 -1.57
C GLY A 91 -24.73 -3.75 -1.40
N GLY A 92 -24.16 -4.69 -0.65
CA GLY A 92 -22.72 -4.77 -0.45
C GLY A 92 -21.92 -5.13 -1.73
N ASP A 93 -22.51 -5.95 -2.61
CA ASP A 93 -21.89 -6.31 -3.89
C ASP A 93 -21.85 -5.13 -4.86
N LEU A 94 -22.95 -4.38 -4.94
CA LEU A 94 -23.05 -3.19 -5.78
C LEU A 94 -22.06 -2.10 -5.32
N GLU A 95 -21.96 -1.84 -4.02
CA GLU A 95 -21.02 -0.86 -3.47
C GLU A 95 -19.57 -1.24 -3.80
N ARG A 96 -19.22 -2.52 -3.71
CA ARG A 96 -17.89 -3.04 -4.08
C ARG A 96 -17.59 -2.85 -5.55
N GLU A 97 -18.56 -3.10 -6.41
CA GLU A 97 -18.41 -2.94 -7.86
C GLU A 97 -18.23 -1.46 -8.23
N VAL A 98 -19.04 -0.59 -7.66
CA VAL A 98 -18.93 0.87 -7.83
C VAL A 98 -17.55 1.37 -7.35
N LEU A 99 -17.10 0.96 -6.18
CA LEU A 99 -15.79 1.36 -5.67
C LEU A 99 -14.63 0.89 -6.58
N ARG A 100 -14.71 -0.34 -7.08
CA ARG A 100 -13.72 -0.85 -8.04
C ARG A 100 -13.71 -0.05 -9.34
N ASP A 101 -14.89 0.28 -9.86
CA ASP A 101 -15.01 1.08 -11.07
C ASP A 101 -14.43 2.49 -10.87
N ILE A 102 -14.74 3.15 -9.76
CA ILE A 102 -14.14 4.45 -9.39
C ILE A 102 -12.61 4.34 -9.35
N ARG A 103 -12.05 3.38 -8.64
CA ARG A 103 -10.60 3.14 -8.56
C ARG A 103 -9.98 2.92 -9.93
N ASN A 104 -10.59 2.06 -10.75
CA ASN A 104 -10.10 1.75 -12.09
C ASN A 104 -10.12 2.97 -13.01
N ARG A 105 -11.16 3.79 -12.95
CA ARG A 105 -11.24 5.04 -13.74
C ARG A 105 -10.21 6.05 -13.27
N THR A 106 -10.07 6.25 -11.97
CA THR A 106 -9.11 7.19 -11.39
C THR A 106 -7.67 6.79 -11.73
N ILE A 107 -7.34 5.51 -11.56
CA ILE A 107 -6.00 5.01 -11.90
C ILE A 107 -5.74 5.15 -13.40
N ARG A 108 -6.67 4.80 -14.28
CA ARG A 108 -6.51 5.00 -15.72
C ARG A 108 -6.29 6.47 -16.08
N SER A 109 -7.04 7.37 -15.46
CA SER A 109 -6.92 8.81 -15.69
C SER A 109 -5.55 9.35 -15.23
N VAL A 110 -5.14 9.04 -14.00
CA VAL A 110 -3.88 9.51 -13.43
C VAL A 110 -2.69 8.86 -14.13
N CYS A 111 -2.69 7.53 -14.26
CA CYS A 111 -1.58 6.80 -14.89
C CYS A 111 -1.50 6.98 -16.42
N GLY A 112 -2.54 7.52 -17.03
CA GLY A 112 -2.55 7.92 -18.45
C GLY A 112 -1.78 9.22 -18.73
N GLN A 113 -1.46 9.99 -17.71
CA GLN A 113 -0.72 11.25 -17.85
C GLN A 113 0.73 10.99 -18.32
N PRO A 114 1.29 11.86 -19.19
CA PRO A 114 2.64 11.67 -19.73
C PRO A 114 3.74 11.59 -18.68
N ALA A 115 3.58 12.25 -17.54
CA ALA A 115 4.55 12.28 -16.45
C ALA A 115 4.57 10.99 -15.59
N MET A 116 3.58 10.09 -15.77
CA MET A 116 3.48 8.86 -14.96
C MET A 116 4.24 7.70 -15.61
N PRO A 117 4.96 6.90 -14.81
CA PRO A 117 5.72 5.76 -15.32
C PRO A 117 4.76 4.70 -15.86
N ARG A 118 5.06 4.15 -17.04
CA ARG A 118 4.28 3.10 -17.70
C ARG A 118 4.85 1.71 -17.51
N SER A 119 6.07 1.63 -16.99
CA SER A 119 6.81 0.40 -16.75
C SER A 119 7.71 0.57 -15.52
N VAL A 120 7.99 -0.54 -14.83
CA VAL A 120 8.96 -0.54 -13.73
C VAL A 120 10.36 -0.12 -14.16
N TRP A 121 10.68 -0.25 -15.46
CA TRP A 121 11.96 0.14 -16.02
C TRP A 121 12.13 1.65 -16.20
N GLU A 122 11.03 2.40 -16.25
CA GLU A 122 11.03 3.87 -16.30
C GLU A 122 11.22 4.49 -14.90
N LEU A 123 11.08 3.68 -13.84
CA LEU A 123 11.27 4.14 -12.47
C LEU A 123 12.76 4.40 -12.18
N PRO A 124 13.07 5.44 -11.36
CA PRO A 124 14.39 5.61 -10.77
C PRO A 124 14.86 4.32 -10.07
N ALA A 125 16.17 4.03 -10.11
CA ALA A 125 16.73 2.77 -9.63
C ALA A 125 16.32 2.45 -8.16
N GLY A 126 16.23 3.44 -7.29
CA GLY A 126 15.76 3.29 -5.91
C GLY A 126 14.31 2.83 -5.83
N GLN A 127 13.40 3.53 -6.51
CA GLN A 127 11.97 3.19 -6.54
C GLN A 127 11.73 1.84 -7.21
N ARG A 128 12.41 1.55 -8.32
CA ARG A 128 12.34 0.24 -8.97
C ARG A 128 12.75 -0.88 -8.03
N ARG A 129 13.86 -0.71 -7.29
CA ARG A 129 14.32 -1.69 -6.30
C ARG A 129 13.28 -1.88 -5.20
N THR A 130 12.68 -0.80 -4.71
CA THR A 130 11.65 -0.85 -3.68
C THR A 130 10.46 -1.67 -4.15
N VAL A 131 9.84 -1.35 -5.28
CA VAL A 131 8.65 -2.06 -5.75
C VAL A 131 8.94 -3.55 -6.04
N LEU A 132 10.06 -3.87 -6.68
CA LEU A 132 10.39 -5.26 -7.01
C LEU A 132 10.64 -6.12 -5.76
N ARG A 133 11.15 -5.54 -4.67
CA ARG A 133 11.32 -6.23 -3.38
C ARG A 133 10.03 -6.42 -2.58
N HIS A 134 8.93 -5.78 -2.99
CA HIS A 134 7.62 -5.90 -2.34
C HIS A 134 6.59 -6.64 -3.21
N LEU A 135 6.95 -7.02 -4.45
CA LEU A 135 6.11 -7.85 -5.30
C LEU A 135 6.44 -9.32 -5.05
N LEU A 136 5.63 -9.94 -4.19
CA LEU A 136 5.69 -11.36 -3.88
C LEU A 136 5.21 -12.18 -5.07
N VAL A 137 5.95 -13.24 -5.41
CA VAL A 137 5.61 -14.20 -6.47
C VAL A 137 5.08 -15.48 -5.84
N LEU A 138 3.92 -15.92 -6.29
CA LEU A 138 3.23 -17.11 -5.79
C LEU A 138 3.10 -18.11 -6.95
N ASP A 139 4.13 -18.92 -7.14
CA ASP A 139 4.26 -19.94 -8.20
C ASP A 139 3.78 -21.33 -7.73
N GLY A 140 2.80 -21.40 -6.83
CA GLY A 140 2.35 -22.67 -6.24
C GLY A 140 3.25 -23.22 -5.13
N ALA A 141 4.33 -22.55 -4.80
CA ALA A 141 5.30 -22.99 -3.78
C ALA A 141 4.76 -22.97 -2.33
N LEU A 142 3.57 -22.43 -2.10
CA LEU A 142 2.96 -22.36 -0.78
C LEU A 142 2.21 -23.65 -0.37
N GLU A 143 2.14 -24.65 -1.22
CA GLU A 143 1.49 -25.93 -0.91
C GLU A 143 2.20 -26.72 0.22
N SER A 144 3.45 -26.37 0.52
CA SER A 144 4.29 -27.08 1.50
C SER A 144 4.57 -26.30 2.79
N VAL A 145 4.11 -25.05 2.91
CA VAL A 145 4.39 -24.24 4.10
C VAL A 145 3.40 -24.60 5.20
N ASP A 146 3.88 -25.19 6.29
CA ASP A 146 3.08 -25.34 7.50
C ASP A 146 2.75 -23.97 8.08
N VAL A 147 1.53 -23.50 7.83
CA VAL A 147 1.01 -22.20 8.31
C VAL A 147 1.03 -22.03 9.83
N LYS A 148 1.31 -23.09 10.58
CA LYS A 148 1.52 -23.03 12.04
C LYS A 148 2.93 -22.54 12.42
N LEU A 149 3.88 -22.63 11.49
CA LEU A 149 5.22 -22.10 11.70
C LEU A 149 5.25 -20.61 11.37
N LYS A 150 5.97 -19.84 12.19
CA LYS A 150 6.21 -18.42 11.92
C LYS A 150 7.03 -18.32 10.64
N MET A 151 6.39 -17.84 9.56
CA MET A 151 7.02 -17.65 8.26
C MET A 151 8.17 -16.64 8.37
N ASP A 152 9.35 -16.99 7.90
CA ASP A 152 10.45 -16.05 7.71
C ASP A 152 10.34 -15.41 6.33
N HIS A 153 9.94 -14.14 6.30
CA HIS A 153 9.77 -13.38 5.06
C HIS A 153 11.04 -13.26 4.21
N LYS A 154 12.21 -13.58 4.76
CA LYS A 154 13.48 -13.50 4.02
C LYS A 154 13.85 -14.80 3.32
N SER A 155 13.48 -15.93 3.90
CA SER A 155 13.84 -17.26 3.40
C SER A 155 12.69 -17.97 2.70
N ASP A 156 11.46 -17.71 3.12
CA ASP A 156 10.29 -18.50 2.72
C ASP A 156 9.49 -17.84 1.58
N LEU A 157 9.81 -16.60 1.24
CA LEU A 157 9.11 -15.84 0.21
C LEU A 157 10.02 -15.47 -0.95
N VAL A 158 9.49 -15.58 -2.17
CA VAL A 158 10.16 -15.20 -3.41
C VAL A 158 9.61 -13.87 -3.91
N PHE A 159 10.49 -12.93 -4.17
CA PHE A 159 10.11 -11.61 -4.67
C PHE A 159 10.61 -11.39 -6.10
N LEU A 160 9.93 -10.53 -6.86
CA LEU A 160 10.39 -10.16 -8.20
C LEU A 160 11.81 -9.58 -8.20
N GLY A 161 12.23 -8.94 -7.11
CA GLY A 161 13.58 -8.39 -6.97
C GLY A 161 14.70 -9.42 -6.94
N ASP A 162 14.37 -10.70 -6.73
CA ASP A 162 15.33 -11.82 -6.70
C ASP A 162 15.54 -12.46 -8.08
N MET A 163 14.82 -11.97 -9.10
CA MET A 163 14.75 -12.54 -10.44
C MET A 163 15.53 -11.75 -11.47
N THR A 164 15.85 -12.39 -12.59
CA THR A 164 16.44 -11.73 -13.75
C THR A 164 15.45 -10.78 -14.44
N PRO A 165 15.93 -9.78 -15.20
CA PRO A 165 15.06 -8.85 -15.93
C PRO A 165 14.04 -9.53 -16.86
N ASP A 166 14.43 -10.63 -17.52
CA ASP A 166 13.55 -11.38 -18.41
C ASP A 166 12.44 -12.10 -17.65
N GLU A 167 12.77 -12.71 -16.51
CA GLU A 167 11.81 -13.33 -15.61
C GLU A 167 10.83 -12.31 -15.00
N ILE A 168 11.33 -11.11 -14.64
CA ILE A 168 10.50 -9.99 -14.18
C ILE A 168 9.51 -9.59 -15.28
N ASN A 169 10.01 -9.37 -16.50
CA ASN A 169 9.16 -8.98 -17.64
C ASN A 169 8.10 -10.04 -17.95
N TYR A 170 8.50 -11.31 -17.95
CA TYR A 170 7.59 -12.43 -18.17
C TYR A 170 6.44 -12.43 -17.15
N ARG A 171 6.76 -12.28 -15.85
CA ARG A 171 5.76 -12.31 -14.78
C ARG A 171 4.87 -11.07 -14.77
N LEU A 172 5.44 -9.89 -14.98
CA LEU A 172 4.65 -8.66 -15.07
C LEU A 172 3.66 -8.68 -16.24
N LYS A 173 4.00 -9.38 -17.33
CA LYS A 173 3.12 -9.53 -18.51
C LYS A 173 2.06 -10.62 -18.31
N ASN A 174 2.45 -11.77 -17.77
CA ASN A 174 1.65 -13.00 -17.82
C ASN A 174 0.97 -13.37 -16.50
N TYR A 175 1.37 -12.76 -15.37
CA TYR A 175 0.81 -13.09 -14.06
C TYR A 175 -0.36 -12.16 -13.73
N TYR A 176 -1.29 -12.69 -12.93
CA TYR A 176 -2.35 -11.91 -12.29
C TYR A 176 -1.75 -11.09 -11.15
N LYS A 177 -1.87 -9.77 -11.23
CA LYS A 177 -1.27 -8.84 -10.30
C LYS A 177 -2.34 -8.21 -9.43
N PHE A 178 -2.18 -8.32 -8.13
CA PHE A 178 -3.10 -7.73 -7.17
C PHE A 178 -2.37 -6.99 -6.07
N VAL A 179 -3.04 -6.02 -5.47
CA VAL A 179 -2.56 -5.27 -4.32
C VAL A 179 -3.73 -4.99 -3.38
N PHE A 180 -3.45 -5.05 -2.08
CA PHE A 180 -4.42 -4.63 -1.06
C PHE A 180 -4.02 -3.25 -0.53
N VAL A 181 -4.99 -2.35 -0.54
CA VAL A 181 -4.82 -0.98 -0.05
C VAL A 181 -5.65 -0.77 1.21
N ARG A 182 -5.31 0.23 1.98
CA ARG A 182 -6.01 0.63 3.21
C ARG A 182 -6.10 2.14 3.26
N ASN A 183 -7.12 2.66 3.97
CA ASN A 183 -7.20 4.09 4.25
C ASN A 183 -5.84 4.60 4.76
N PRO A 184 -5.22 5.60 4.12
CA PRO A 184 -3.86 6.04 4.47
C PRO A 184 -3.73 6.53 5.91
N ALA A 185 -4.72 7.24 6.45
CA ALA A 185 -4.70 7.72 7.84
C ALA A 185 -4.78 6.55 8.84
N GLU A 186 -5.65 5.56 8.58
CA GLU A 186 -5.73 4.36 9.40
C GLU A 186 -4.47 3.51 9.32
N ARG A 187 -3.87 3.42 8.14
CA ARG A 187 -2.62 2.68 7.92
C ARG A 187 -1.48 3.29 8.73
N LEU A 188 -1.35 4.62 8.72
CA LEU A 188 -0.36 5.33 9.51
C LEU A 188 -0.56 5.13 11.01
N LEU A 189 -1.79 5.28 11.49
CA LEU A 189 -2.10 5.07 12.90
C LEU A 189 -1.87 3.61 13.32
N SER A 190 -2.21 2.65 12.46
CA SER A 190 -1.95 1.23 12.71
C SER A 190 -0.45 0.94 12.79
N ALA A 191 0.35 1.50 11.88
CA ALA A 191 1.80 1.36 11.89
C ALA A 191 2.41 1.96 13.17
N TYR A 192 1.99 3.17 13.54
CA TYR A 192 2.43 3.82 14.77
C TYR A 192 2.15 2.97 16.00
N ARG A 193 0.90 2.52 16.19
CA ARG A 193 0.49 1.73 17.36
C ARG A 193 1.25 0.41 17.47
N ASN A 194 1.40 -0.29 16.34
CA ASN A 194 2.10 -1.56 16.33
C ASN A 194 3.62 -1.39 16.50
N LYS A 195 4.24 -0.50 15.73
CA LYS A 195 5.70 -0.41 15.67
C LYS A 195 6.32 0.23 16.91
N PHE A 196 5.65 1.24 17.48
CA PHE A 196 6.15 1.92 18.69
C PHE A 196 5.50 1.42 19.98
N GLY A 197 4.33 0.77 19.92
CA GLY A 197 3.69 0.18 21.08
C GLY A 197 4.14 -1.26 21.39
N GLU A 198 4.50 -2.05 20.37
CA GLU A 198 4.63 -3.51 20.53
C GLU A 198 6.00 -4.06 20.09
N ILE A 199 6.73 -3.41 19.18
CA ILE A 199 7.90 -4.00 18.52
C ILE A 199 9.20 -3.29 18.94
N LYS A 200 9.97 -3.93 19.80
CA LYS A 200 11.21 -3.39 20.39
C LYS A 200 12.25 -2.97 19.35
N GLU A 201 12.39 -3.70 18.25
CA GLU A 201 13.32 -3.39 17.17
C GLU A 201 13.00 -2.04 16.51
N TYR A 202 11.72 -1.70 16.37
CA TYR A 202 11.28 -0.41 15.84
C TYR A 202 11.42 0.73 16.85
N GLN A 203 11.12 0.44 18.11
CA GLN A 203 11.34 1.39 19.21
C GLN A 203 12.82 1.80 19.28
N GLN A 204 13.74 0.83 19.28
CA GLN A 204 15.18 1.07 19.32
C GLN A 204 15.69 1.78 18.05
N LYS A 205 15.25 1.35 16.87
CA LYS A 205 15.76 1.87 15.60
C LYS A 205 15.21 3.24 15.24
N TYR A 206 13.91 3.43 15.37
CA TYR A 206 13.22 4.66 14.96
C TYR A 206 12.72 5.48 16.15
N GLY A 207 12.20 4.83 17.20
CA GLY A 207 11.62 5.50 18.35
C GLY A 207 12.62 6.36 19.09
N VAL A 208 13.79 5.83 19.40
CA VAL A 208 14.90 6.56 20.04
C VAL A 208 15.28 7.79 19.22
N GLU A 209 15.39 7.66 17.90
CA GLU A 209 15.73 8.76 17.00
C GLU A 209 14.65 9.82 16.96
N ILE A 210 13.37 9.43 16.90
CA ILE A 210 12.21 10.33 16.90
C ILE A 210 12.19 11.16 18.18
N VAL A 211 12.30 10.50 19.33
CA VAL A 211 12.30 11.21 20.64
C VAL A 211 13.47 12.17 20.74
N ARG A 212 14.66 11.73 20.33
CA ARG A 212 15.85 12.58 20.33
C ARG A 212 15.70 13.84 19.46
N ARG A 213 15.04 13.73 18.28
CA ARG A 213 14.86 14.87 17.37
C ARG A 213 13.80 15.86 17.81
N TYR A 214 12.69 15.38 18.35
CA TYR A 214 11.48 16.20 18.51
C TYR A 214 11.08 16.51 19.93
N ARG A 215 11.75 15.92 20.93
CA ARG A 215 11.48 16.15 22.35
C ARG A 215 12.64 16.90 23.03
N LYS A 216 12.31 18.04 23.64
CA LYS A 216 13.27 18.74 24.51
C LYS A 216 13.63 17.82 25.68
N ASN A 217 14.91 17.60 25.92
CA ASN A 217 15.42 16.70 26.98
C ASN A 217 15.18 15.20 26.74
N GLY A 218 14.98 14.75 25.49
CA GLY A 218 14.74 13.35 25.15
C GLY A 218 15.95 12.39 25.26
N GLY A 219 17.02 12.77 25.98
CA GLY A 219 18.34 12.13 25.89
C GLY A 219 18.47 10.69 26.45
N LYS A 220 17.43 10.09 27.04
CA LYS A 220 17.46 8.70 27.59
C LYS A 220 16.17 7.92 27.36
N SER A 221 15.45 8.18 26.28
CA SER A 221 14.26 7.38 25.95
C SER A 221 14.66 6.04 25.36
N ALA A 222 13.94 4.98 25.73
CA ALA A 222 14.04 3.66 25.10
C ALA A 222 13.34 3.61 23.71
N GLY A 223 12.64 4.68 23.33
CA GLY A 223 11.91 4.79 22.07
C GLY A 223 10.52 4.14 22.07
N ASP A 224 10.05 3.69 23.23
CA ASP A 224 8.75 3.06 23.45
C ASP A 224 7.65 4.06 23.82
N ASP A 225 8.02 5.31 24.07
CA ASP A 225 7.16 6.41 24.48
C ASP A 225 6.96 7.49 23.40
N VAL A 226 7.21 7.16 22.13
CA VAL A 226 6.97 8.06 20.98
C VAL A 226 5.52 8.49 20.95
N THR A 227 5.25 9.80 20.89
CA THR A 227 3.90 10.31 20.69
C THR A 227 3.53 10.31 19.19
N PHE A 228 2.23 10.23 18.89
CA PHE A 228 1.77 10.28 17.49
C PHE A 228 2.18 11.58 16.80
N SER A 229 2.18 12.71 17.50
CA SER A 229 2.63 13.99 16.96
C SER A 229 4.13 14.00 16.63
N GLU A 230 4.98 13.37 17.44
CA GLU A 230 6.42 13.23 17.15
C GLU A 230 6.63 12.33 15.93
N PHE A 231 5.88 11.24 15.82
CA PHE A 231 5.91 10.38 14.64
C PHE A 231 5.50 11.12 13.36
N LEU A 232 4.43 11.94 13.39
CA LEU A 232 4.04 12.72 12.22
C LEU A 232 5.09 13.77 11.82
N ARG A 233 5.76 14.40 12.80
CA ARG A 233 6.90 15.31 12.52
C ARG A 233 8.05 14.56 11.84
N TYR A 234 8.37 13.37 12.32
CA TYR A 234 9.36 12.50 11.68
C TYR A 234 9.00 12.21 10.23
N LEU A 235 7.73 11.87 9.93
CA LEU A 235 7.27 11.63 8.58
C LEU A 235 7.32 12.90 7.69
N LEU A 236 7.17 14.08 8.25
CA LEU A 236 7.31 15.34 7.50
C LEU A 236 8.75 15.57 7.06
N ASP A 237 9.72 15.27 7.91
CA ASP A 237 11.13 15.50 7.65
C ASP A 237 11.77 14.40 6.79
N GLU A 238 11.20 13.20 6.74
CA GLU A 238 11.72 12.10 5.94
C GLU A 238 11.39 12.27 4.46
N GLU A 239 12.36 12.00 3.59
CA GLU A 239 12.13 11.80 2.15
C GLU A 239 11.29 10.54 1.93
N VAL A 240 10.27 10.62 1.06
CA VAL A 240 9.35 9.50 0.84
C VAL A 240 10.08 8.21 0.42
N GLU A 241 11.12 8.35 -0.40
CA GLU A 241 11.92 7.22 -0.91
C GLU A 241 12.75 6.52 0.19
N ARG A 242 12.93 7.18 1.33
CA ARG A 242 13.67 6.64 2.50
C ARG A 242 12.77 6.13 3.60
N MET A 243 11.47 6.39 3.48
CA MET A 243 10.50 5.90 4.46
C MET A 243 10.52 4.37 4.56
N ASN A 244 10.28 3.88 5.76
CA ASN A 244 10.04 2.45 5.96
C ASN A 244 8.73 2.01 5.29
N GLU A 245 8.68 0.77 4.81
CA GLU A 245 7.54 0.18 4.09
C GLU A 245 6.22 0.25 4.85
N HIS A 246 6.24 0.27 6.18
CA HIS A 246 5.00 0.33 6.98
C HIS A 246 4.30 1.70 6.92
N TRP A 247 5.04 2.78 6.65
CA TRP A 247 4.48 4.13 6.56
C TRP A 247 4.78 4.85 5.24
N MET A 248 5.60 4.28 4.35
CA MET A 248 5.73 4.79 2.98
C MET A 248 4.36 4.79 2.28
N PRO A 249 3.99 5.84 1.51
CA PRO A 249 2.76 5.81 0.72
C PRO A 249 2.69 4.56 -0.18
N ILE A 250 1.50 3.96 -0.31
CA ILE A 250 1.27 2.78 -1.15
C ILE A 250 1.63 3.07 -2.62
N TYR A 251 1.36 4.29 -3.08
CA TYR A 251 1.78 4.72 -4.41
C TYR A 251 3.29 4.53 -4.62
N ASN A 252 4.12 4.99 -3.68
CA ASN A 252 5.58 4.88 -3.78
C ASN A 252 6.08 3.45 -3.56
N LEU A 253 5.43 2.71 -2.68
CA LEU A 253 5.78 1.32 -2.37
C LEU A 253 5.43 0.36 -3.49
N CYS A 254 4.24 0.50 -4.08
CA CYS A 254 3.64 -0.48 -5.01
C CYS A 254 3.60 -0.01 -6.46
N GLN A 255 3.82 1.28 -6.74
CA GLN A 255 3.91 1.86 -8.09
C GLN A 255 2.78 1.41 -9.05
N PRO A 256 1.50 1.72 -8.75
CA PRO A 256 0.36 1.16 -9.48
C PRO A 256 0.33 1.55 -10.96
N CYS A 257 0.92 2.67 -11.36
CA CYS A 257 1.04 3.06 -12.76
C CYS A 257 2.06 2.20 -13.53
N ALA A 258 3.17 1.85 -12.89
CA ALA A 258 4.23 1.06 -13.50
C ALA A 258 3.92 -0.45 -13.52
N VAL A 259 3.30 -0.97 -12.46
CA VAL A 259 2.99 -2.42 -12.30
C VAL A 259 1.68 -2.80 -12.99
N ARG A 260 0.68 -1.90 -13.00
CA ARG A 260 -0.65 -2.13 -13.60
C ARG A 260 -1.33 -3.36 -13.01
N TYR A 261 -1.81 -3.23 -11.78
CA TYR A 261 -2.51 -4.30 -11.08
C TYR A 261 -3.83 -4.66 -11.77
N ASP A 262 -4.09 -5.97 -11.87
CA ASP A 262 -5.34 -6.52 -12.39
C ASP A 262 -6.47 -6.39 -11.35
N PHE A 263 -6.11 -6.39 -10.04
CA PHE A 263 -7.06 -6.23 -8.94
C PHE A 263 -6.51 -5.36 -7.80
N ILE A 264 -7.37 -4.50 -7.25
CA ILE A 264 -7.06 -3.65 -6.09
C ILE A 264 -8.09 -3.90 -5.00
N GLY A 265 -7.72 -4.73 -4.04
CA GLY A 265 -8.54 -5.07 -2.88
C GLY A 265 -8.44 -4.04 -1.75
N SER A 266 -9.39 -4.08 -0.84
CA SER A 266 -9.47 -3.23 0.34
C SER A 266 -9.14 -4.01 1.60
N TYR A 267 -8.31 -3.44 2.47
CA TYR A 267 -8.07 -4.02 3.80
C TYR A 267 -9.33 -4.09 4.65
N GLU A 268 -10.24 -3.16 4.47
CA GLU A 268 -11.52 -3.08 5.15
C GLU A 268 -12.42 -4.29 4.83
N ARG A 269 -12.24 -4.87 3.64
CA ARG A 269 -12.95 -6.06 3.15
C ARG A 269 -11.98 -7.18 2.78
N LEU A 270 -10.94 -7.35 3.58
CA LEU A 270 -9.81 -8.22 3.27
C LEU A 270 -10.22 -9.67 2.96
N ASN A 271 -11.12 -10.25 3.74
CA ASN A 271 -11.57 -11.64 3.55
C ASN A 271 -12.27 -11.85 2.20
N GLU A 272 -13.22 -10.97 1.87
CA GLU A 272 -14.01 -11.07 0.65
C GLU A 272 -13.13 -10.81 -0.59
N ASP A 273 -12.34 -9.74 -0.54
CA ASP A 273 -11.46 -9.36 -1.64
C ASP A 273 -10.33 -10.39 -1.85
N ALA A 274 -9.81 -11.00 -0.77
CA ALA A 274 -8.79 -12.05 -0.88
C ALA A 274 -9.35 -13.35 -1.45
N ASN A 275 -10.55 -13.77 -1.01
CA ASN A 275 -11.21 -14.93 -1.60
C ASN A 275 -11.56 -14.69 -3.08
N ARG A 276 -11.95 -13.47 -3.46
CA ARG A 276 -12.13 -13.11 -4.85
C ARG A 276 -10.84 -13.26 -5.67
N VAL A 277 -9.68 -12.86 -5.14
CA VAL A 277 -8.39 -13.10 -5.81
C VAL A 277 -8.14 -14.59 -6.00
N LEU A 278 -8.41 -15.42 -4.97
CA LEU A 278 -8.27 -16.87 -5.06
C LEU A 278 -9.17 -17.47 -6.15
N GLU A 279 -10.41 -16.99 -6.30
CA GLU A 279 -11.32 -17.38 -7.36
C GLU A 279 -10.80 -16.99 -8.75
N GLU A 280 -10.34 -15.75 -8.93
CA GLU A 280 -9.82 -15.24 -10.20
C GLU A 280 -8.56 -16.00 -10.68
N VAL A 281 -7.73 -16.49 -9.75
CA VAL A 281 -6.56 -17.29 -10.09
C VAL A 281 -6.86 -18.79 -10.12
N GLN A 282 -8.13 -19.19 -9.99
CA GLN A 282 -8.60 -20.56 -9.99
C GLN A 282 -7.94 -21.45 -8.92
N ALA A 283 -7.71 -20.88 -7.73
CA ALA A 283 -7.23 -21.65 -6.60
C ALA A 283 -8.23 -22.76 -6.25
N PRO A 284 -7.75 -23.92 -5.77
CA PRO A 284 -8.63 -25.00 -5.32
C PRO A 284 -9.68 -24.50 -4.32
N SER A 285 -10.92 -24.96 -4.42
CA SER A 285 -12.06 -24.46 -3.64
C SER A 285 -11.93 -24.63 -2.13
N PHE A 286 -11.05 -25.52 -1.66
CA PHE A 286 -10.74 -25.72 -0.25
C PHE A 286 -9.74 -24.66 0.30
N ILE A 287 -9.05 -23.93 -0.58
CA ILE A 287 -8.16 -22.81 -0.17
C ILE A 287 -9.02 -21.59 0.05
N ARG A 288 -8.98 -21.07 1.27
CA ARG A 288 -9.68 -19.85 1.67
C ARG A 288 -8.73 -18.92 2.41
N PHE A 289 -8.96 -17.63 2.28
CA PHE A 289 -8.24 -16.65 3.09
C PHE A 289 -8.63 -16.85 4.56
N PRO A 290 -7.66 -16.94 5.50
CA PRO A 290 -7.96 -17.20 6.90
C PRO A 290 -8.74 -16.07 7.53
N GLU A 291 -9.61 -16.40 8.48
CA GLU A 291 -10.31 -15.38 9.27
C GLU A 291 -9.34 -14.58 10.13
N ARG A 292 -9.72 -13.33 10.39
CA ARG A 292 -8.93 -12.42 11.23
C ARG A 292 -8.85 -12.97 12.65
N GLN A 293 -7.64 -13.04 13.18
CA GLN A 293 -7.41 -13.51 14.55
C GLN A 293 -8.05 -12.58 15.58
N SER A 294 -8.68 -13.14 16.60
CA SER A 294 -9.43 -12.41 17.64
C SER A 294 -8.57 -11.44 18.48
N TRP A 295 -7.26 -11.71 18.60
CA TRP A 295 -6.32 -10.85 19.34
C TRP A 295 -5.95 -9.57 18.58
N TYR A 296 -6.19 -9.51 17.28
CA TYR A 296 -5.89 -8.32 16.49
C TYR A 296 -6.92 -7.22 16.77
N LYS A 297 -6.44 -6.05 17.22
CA LYS A 297 -7.27 -4.86 17.48
C LYS A 297 -7.12 -3.87 16.32
N PRO A 298 -8.04 -3.84 15.37
CA PRO A 298 -7.99 -2.90 14.25
C PRO A 298 -8.10 -1.45 14.74
N VAL A 299 -7.70 -0.51 13.91
CA VAL A 299 -8.01 0.91 14.12
C VAL A 299 -9.51 1.07 13.87
N THR A 300 -10.24 1.53 14.88
CA THR A 300 -11.65 1.90 14.76
C THR A 300 -11.79 3.37 14.35
N ALA A 301 -12.98 3.77 13.90
CA ALA A 301 -13.27 5.16 13.58
C ALA A 301 -13.07 6.09 14.80
N GLU A 302 -13.48 5.65 15.99
CA GLU A 302 -13.31 6.39 17.25
C GLU A 302 -11.82 6.52 17.61
N THR A 303 -11.05 5.43 17.45
CA THR A 303 -9.60 5.48 17.69
C THR A 303 -8.93 6.47 16.72
N LEU A 304 -9.27 6.42 15.45
CA LEU A 304 -8.74 7.34 14.45
C LEU A 304 -9.13 8.79 14.77
N HIS A 305 -10.41 9.02 15.09
CA HIS A 305 -10.92 10.33 15.52
C HIS A 305 -10.12 10.88 16.71
N TYR A 306 -9.96 10.08 17.77
CA TYR A 306 -9.18 10.46 18.94
C TYR A 306 -7.79 10.95 18.59
N TYR A 307 -7.03 10.17 17.82
CA TYR A 307 -5.65 10.55 17.46
C TYR A 307 -5.58 11.76 16.55
N LEU A 308 -6.46 11.88 15.56
CA LEU A 308 -6.50 13.02 14.64
C LEU A 308 -6.87 14.32 15.37
N CYS A 309 -7.86 14.27 16.26
CA CYS A 309 -8.33 15.45 16.98
C CYS A 309 -7.39 15.89 18.11
N ASN A 310 -6.60 14.98 18.68
CA ASN A 310 -5.56 15.32 19.65
C ASN A 310 -4.20 15.66 19.01
N THR A 311 -4.13 15.72 17.69
CA THR A 311 -2.92 16.13 16.95
C THR A 311 -3.08 17.54 16.41
N GLN A 312 -1.97 18.28 16.35
CA GLN A 312 -1.97 19.61 15.76
C GLN A 312 -2.40 19.52 14.27
N ARG A 313 -3.50 20.17 13.91
CA ARG A 313 -4.05 20.17 12.55
C ARG A 313 -3.04 20.55 11.48
N ARG A 314 -2.11 21.45 11.82
CA ARG A 314 -1.03 21.86 10.91
C ARG A 314 -0.20 20.66 10.46
N LEU A 315 0.20 19.78 11.38
CA LEU A 315 1.01 18.58 11.05
C LEU A 315 0.28 17.66 10.06
N ILE A 316 -1.02 17.45 10.28
CA ILE A 316 -1.84 16.62 9.38
C ILE A 316 -1.94 17.25 8.00
N LYS A 317 -2.21 18.58 7.93
CA LYS A 317 -2.31 19.31 6.65
C LYS A 317 -1.00 19.28 5.87
N GLU A 318 0.14 19.47 6.53
CA GLU A 318 1.47 19.45 5.92
C GLU A 318 1.86 18.03 5.46
N LEU A 319 1.36 16.98 6.12
CA LEU A 319 1.63 15.58 5.75
C LEU A 319 0.78 15.09 4.57
N LEU A 320 -0.45 15.59 4.41
CA LEU A 320 -1.38 15.16 3.37
C LEU A 320 -0.78 15.11 1.96
N PRO A 321 0.00 16.09 1.48
CA PRO A 321 0.61 16.04 0.16
C PRO A 321 1.45 14.79 -0.11
N LYS A 322 2.12 14.23 0.90
CA LYS A 322 2.91 13.00 0.75
C LYS A 322 2.05 11.76 0.46
N TYR A 323 0.79 11.77 0.89
CA TYR A 323 -0.15 10.64 0.76
C TYR A 323 -1.31 10.92 -0.20
N ILE A 324 -1.32 12.08 -0.85
CA ILE A 324 -2.47 12.52 -1.66
C ILE A 324 -2.81 11.53 -2.78
N LEU A 325 -1.80 10.91 -3.39
CA LEU A 325 -2.02 9.90 -4.43
C LEU A 325 -2.68 8.64 -3.87
N ASP A 326 -2.38 8.23 -2.63
CA ASP A 326 -3.03 7.10 -1.99
C ASP A 326 -4.53 7.37 -1.76
N PHE A 327 -4.87 8.57 -1.27
CA PHE A 327 -6.28 8.96 -1.12
C PHE A 327 -7.00 9.01 -2.47
N THR A 328 -6.38 9.64 -3.47
CA THR A 328 -6.99 9.87 -4.77
C THR A 328 -7.14 8.57 -5.58
N LEU A 329 -6.05 7.82 -5.77
CA LEU A 329 -6.04 6.62 -6.62
C LEU A 329 -6.92 5.51 -6.07
N PHE A 330 -6.98 5.40 -4.75
CA PHE A 330 -7.70 4.31 -4.11
C PHE A 330 -9.07 4.72 -3.56
N ALA A 331 -9.54 5.93 -3.94
CA ALA A 331 -10.86 6.46 -3.59
C ALA A 331 -11.13 6.46 -2.08
N TYR A 332 -10.16 6.87 -1.29
CA TYR A 332 -10.34 7.09 0.14
C TYR A 332 -10.68 8.57 0.43
N PRO A 333 -11.60 8.83 1.35
CA PRO A 333 -11.88 10.19 1.78
C PRO A 333 -10.69 10.78 2.54
N LEU A 334 -10.45 12.08 2.37
CA LEU A 334 -9.47 12.79 3.19
C LEU A 334 -9.92 12.80 4.65
N PRO A 335 -8.98 12.79 5.61
CA PRO A 335 -9.33 12.80 7.03
C PRO A 335 -10.06 14.09 7.39
N ASN A 336 -11.22 13.96 8.04
CA ASN A 336 -11.93 15.11 8.57
C ASN A 336 -11.25 15.59 9.86
N ILE A 337 -10.72 16.82 9.84
CA ILE A 337 -10.03 17.47 10.95
C ILE A 337 -10.61 18.84 11.24
N THR A 338 -11.88 19.08 10.88
CA THR A 338 -12.55 20.35 11.16
C THR A 338 -12.76 20.54 12.67
N SER A 339 -12.91 21.80 13.09
CA SER A 339 -13.17 22.12 14.52
C SER A 339 -14.48 21.55 15.01
N GLU A 340 -15.45 21.47 14.13
CA GLU A 340 -16.77 20.95 14.41
C GLU A 340 -16.71 19.44 14.64
N PHE A 341 -16.06 18.71 13.75
CA PHE A 341 -15.86 17.28 13.88
C PHE A 341 -15.08 16.89 15.14
N CYS A 342 -14.08 17.67 15.53
CA CYS A 342 -13.28 17.39 16.72
C CYS A 342 -13.88 17.89 18.05
N ARG A 343 -15.09 18.45 18.05
CA ARG A 343 -15.82 18.84 19.28
C ARG A 343 -16.91 17.82 19.68
N GLN A 344 -17.19 16.88 18.80
CA GLN A 344 -18.09 15.75 19.07
C GLN A 344 -17.35 14.64 19.85
#